data_eea6165f0b4e6e564e0309271b23ea33
#
_entry.id   eea6165f0b4e6e564e0309271b23ea33
#
_cell.length_a   1.000
_cell.length_b   1.000
_cell.length_c   1.000
_cell.angle_alpha   90.00
_cell.angle_beta   90.00
_cell.angle_gamma   90.00
#
_symmetry.space_group_name_H-M   'P 1'
#
loop_
_entity.id
_entity.type
_entity.pdbx_description
1 polymer ?
#
loop_
_entity_poly.entity_id
_entity_poly.type
_entity_poly.pdbx_seq_one_letter_code
_entity_poly.pdbx_strand_id
1 'polypeptide(L)'
;MGAAVAVCGALVAVTGCRDAGGVREEGTAAVASAAPASPSASPPAPDAHPLGTGRSADPRAADAKAAADVVHLVQRDPKVARDIRDSLVACPAPSAGAATRPGASADPYPVDRRSGRLTGKGATDLVVNVSTCADSVGIGSYVYRRVDGGYVNVFADEQPPVFAEIDDGTLKVTHQVYEPQDTVSNPSGEDVTTYRWNGTRFEEVSFSHRDYETDDGTGSGSHG
;
A
#
# COMPACT_ATOMS: atom_id res chain seq x y z
N MET A 1 51.32 14.05 -25.69
CA MET A 1 51.81 14.35 -24.31
C MET A 1 50.88 13.63 -23.35
N GLY A 2 51.39 12.52 -22.82
CA GLY A 2 50.64 11.67 -21.91
C GLY A 2 50.83 12.12 -20.46
N ALA A 3 49.82 11.87 -19.65
CA ALA A 3 49.98 11.81 -18.22
C ALA A 3 49.12 10.63 -17.69
N ALA A 4 49.80 9.61 -17.27
CA ALA A 4 49.25 8.48 -16.50
C ALA A 4 49.16 8.91 -15.03
N VAL A 5 48.04 8.58 -14.38
CA VAL A 5 47.95 8.67 -12.94
C VAL A 5 47.49 7.32 -12.39
N ALA A 6 48.24 6.89 -11.39
CA ALA A 6 48.29 5.57 -10.83
C ALA A 6 47.09 5.23 -9.92
N VAL A 7 46.79 3.94 -9.92
CA VAL A 7 45.93 3.19 -9.04
C VAL A 7 46.58 3.07 -7.65
N CYS A 8 45.85 3.41 -6.58
CA CYS A 8 46.13 2.93 -5.23
C CYS A 8 44.95 2.13 -4.74
N GLY A 9 45.14 0.82 -4.68
CA GLY A 9 44.27 -0.11 -4.01
C GLY A 9 44.45 -0.04 -2.50
N ALA A 10 43.34 -0.14 -1.77
CA ALA A 10 43.34 -0.46 -0.34
C ALA A 10 42.38 -1.66 -0.15
N LEU A 11 43.01 -2.83 0.06
CA LEU A 11 42.34 -4.01 0.59
C LEU A 11 42.13 -3.79 2.11
N VAL A 12 40.90 -3.88 2.56
CA VAL A 12 40.61 -4.10 3.96
C VAL A 12 39.95 -5.46 4.11
N ALA A 13 40.70 -6.40 4.63
CA ALA A 13 40.22 -7.67 5.09
C ALA A 13 39.66 -7.49 6.51
N VAL A 14 38.42 -7.85 6.73
CA VAL A 14 37.84 -8.00 8.07
C VAL A 14 37.51 -9.47 8.29
N THR A 15 38.30 -10.04 9.19
CA THR A 15 38.21 -11.38 9.74
C THR A 15 36.94 -11.54 10.58
N GLY A 16 36.38 -12.75 10.50
CA GLY A 16 35.16 -13.16 11.19
C GLY A 16 35.29 -13.32 12.71
N CYS A 17 34.16 -13.37 13.37
CA CYS A 17 33.97 -14.10 14.62
C CYS A 17 32.68 -14.93 14.49
N ARG A 18 32.90 -16.23 14.52
CA ARG A 18 31.90 -17.23 14.87
C ARG A 18 31.70 -17.17 16.36
N ASP A 19 30.48 -17.17 16.83
CA ASP A 19 30.18 -17.73 18.14
C ASP A 19 29.02 -18.68 18.05
N ALA A 20 29.31 -19.87 18.53
CA ALA A 20 28.42 -21.00 18.53
C ALA A 20 27.87 -21.21 19.94
N GLY A 21 26.62 -21.66 20.03
CA GLY A 21 26.27 -22.59 21.07
C GLY A 21 25.52 -22.04 22.26
N GLY A 22 24.41 -22.66 22.55
CA GLY A 22 23.76 -22.58 23.84
C GLY A 22 22.30 -22.99 23.86
N VAL A 23 22.05 -24.26 23.57
CA VAL A 23 20.83 -24.95 23.99
C VAL A 23 20.88 -25.09 25.52
N ARG A 24 19.81 -24.69 26.20
CA ARG A 24 19.66 -25.01 27.63
C ARG A 24 18.26 -25.57 27.87
N GLU A 25 18.29 -26.81 28.29
CA GLU A 25 17.17 -27.65 28.69
C GLU A 25 16.51 -27.21 30.00
N GLU A 26 15.22 -27.52 30.04
CA GLU A 26 14.33 -27.91 31.15
C GLU A 26 14.80 -27.70 32.59
N GLY A 27 13.93 -26.98 33.31
CA GLY A 27 13.85 -26.99 34.77
C GLY A 27 12.41 -27.22 35.20
N THR A 28 12.13 -28.43 35.64
CA THR A 28 10.92 -28.82 36.35
C THR A 28 10.74 -28.02 37.64
N ALA A 29 9.65 -27.27 37.79
CA ALA A 29 9.30 -26.60 39.06
C ALA A 29 8.14 -27.32 39.76
N ALA A 30 8.37 -27.58 41.00
CA ALA A 30 7.54 -28.30 41.93
C ALA A 30 6.18 -27.64 42.21
N VAL A 31 5.15 -28.47 42.35
CA VAL A 31 3.83 -28.14 42.84
C VAL A 31 3.90 -27.81 44.33
N ALA A 32 3.59 -26.57 44.70
CA ALA A 32 3.31 -26.19 46.08
C ALA A 32 1.80 -26.12 46.31
N SER A 33 1.33 -26.99 47.17
CA SER A 33 -0.05 -27.06 47.65
C SER A 33 -0.29 -25.87 48.59
N ALA A 34 -1.28 -25.03 48.32
CA ALA A 34 -1.71 -23.96 49.20
C ALA A 34 -3.17 -24.15 49.63
N ALA A 35 -3.39 -24.04 50.92
CA ALA A 35 -4.66 -24.24 51.63
C ALA A 35 -5.68 -23.13 51.33
N PRO A 36 -6.99 -23.37 51.60
CA PRO A 36 -8.06 -22.42 51.27
C PRO A 36 -8.13 -21.27 52.29
N ALA A 37 -8.13 -20.04 51.78
CA ALA A 37 -8.39 -18.84 52.56
C ALA A 37 -9.87 -18.45 52.48
N SER A 38 -10.42 -18.09 53.60
CA SER A 38 -11.80 -17.67 53.84
C SER A 38 -12.22 -16.40 53.10
N PRO A 39 -13.53 -16.21 52.81
CA PRO A 39 -14.02 -15.07 52.05
C PRO A 39 -13.93 -13.77 52.86
N SER A 40 -13.22 -12.80 52.35
CA SER A 40 -13.19 -11.45 52.90
C SER A 40 -14.24 -10.58 52.19
N ALA A 41 -14.88 -9.74 52.94
CA ALA A 41 -16.03 -8.93 52.57
C ALA A 41 -15.80 -8.06 51.35
N SER A 42 -16.82 -7.98 50.46
CA SER A 42 -16.86 -7.04 49.33
C SER A 42 -16.91 -5.58 49.81
N PRO A 43 -16.14 -4.68 49.25
CA PRO A 43 -16.33 -3.24 49.40
C PRO A 43 -17.58 -2.77 48.64
N PRO A 44 -18.23 -1.65 49.05
CA PRO A 44 -19.42 -1.14 48.40
C PRO A 44 -19.07 -0.66 46.97
N ALA A 45 -19.98 -0.92 46.03
CA ALA A 45 -19.87 -0.48 44.65
C ALA A 45 -19.76 1.05 44.58
N PRO A 46 -18.81 1.59 43.78
CA PRO A 46 -18.84 3.02 43.48
C PRO A 46 -20.04 3.34 42.58
N ASP A 47 -20.67 4.47 42.85
CA ASP A 47 -21.82 5.00 42.11
C ASP A 47 -21.60 4.94 40.62
N ALA A 48 -22.55 4.33 39.90
CA ALA A 48 -22.58 4.30 38.45
C ALA A 48 -22.80 5.72 37.93
N HIS A 49 -21.67 6.36 37.50
CA HIS A 49 -21.78 7.52 36.64
C HIS A 49 -22.45 7.07 35.34
N PRO A 50 -23.44 7.80 34.82
CA PRO A 50 -24.00 7.49 33.52
C PRO A 50 -22.89 7.63 32.47
N LEU A 51 -22.50 6.48 31.92
CA LEU A 51 -21.64 6.46 30.73
C LEU A 51 -22.35 7.28 29.65
N GLY A 52 -21.78 8.46 29.37
CA GLY A 52 -22.21 9.25 28.25
C GLY A 52 -22.24 8.37 27.04
N THR A 53 -23.40 8.26 26.40
CA THR A 53 -23.57 7.61 25.10
C THR A 53 -22.84 8.46 24.01
N GLY A 54 -21.52 8.46 24.10
CA GLY A 54 -20.68 8.82 22.97
C GLY A 54 -20.98 7.79 21.90
N ARG A 55 -21.82 8.18 20.93
CA ARG A 55 -22.11 7.38 19.76
C ARG A 55 -20.77 7.21 19.04
N SER A 56 -20.12 6.06 19.23
CA SER A 56 -18.92 5.70 18.45
C SER A 56 -19.33 5.78 16.99
N ALA A 57 -18.68 6.65 16.23
CA ALA A 57 -18.93 6.75 14.80
C ALA A 57 -18.69 5.37 14.19
N ASP A 58 -19.62 4.90 13.37
CA ASP A 58 -19.48 3.64 12.66
C ASP A 58 -18.21 3.73 11.77
N PRO A 59 -17.21 2.84 11.94
CA PRO A 59 -15.98 2.86 11.15
C PRO A 59 -16.27 2.86 9.65
N ARG A 60 -17.28 2.12 9.20
CA ARG A 60 -17.69 2.08 7.79
C ARG A 60 -18.21 3.42 7.29
N ALA A 61 -18.94 4.17 8.12
CA ALA A 61 -19.43 5.50 7.76
C ALA A 61 -18.26 6.50 7.68
N ALA A 62 -17.26 6.36 8.54
CA ALA A 62 -16.05 7.18 8.49
C ALA A 62 -15.22 6.90 7.22
N ASP A 63 -15.07 5.63 6.84
CA ASP A 63 -14.36 5.23 5.62
C ASP A 63 -15.08 5.70 4.37
N ALA A 64 -16.39 5.53 4.29
CA ALA A 64 -17.21 6.01 3.16
C ALA A 64 -17.13 7.54 3.01
N LYS A 65 -17.15 8.28 4.12
CA LYS A 65 -16.96 9.74 4.10
C LYS A 65 -15.57 10.11 3.58
N ALA A 66 -14.53 9.44 4.08
CA ALA A 66 -13.16 9.69 3.65
C ALA A 66 -12.94 9.38 2.16
N ALA A 67 -13.59 8.34 1.63
CA ALA A 67 -13.60 8.04 0.20
C ALA A 67 -14.28 9.15 -0.60
N ALA A 68 -15.46 9.60 -0.16
CA ALA A 68 -16.17 10.71 -0.81
C ALA A 68 -15.35 12.02 -0.81
N ASP A 69 -14.66 12.33 0.29
CA ASP A 69 -13.80 13.51 0.37
C ASP A 69 -12.65 13.44 -0.65
N VAL A 70 -12.06 12.25 -0.88
CA VAL A 70 -11.01 12.03 -1.90
C VAL A 70 -11.59 12.14 -3.30
N VAL A 71 -12.75 11.57 -3.58
CA VAL A 71 -13.44 11.73 -4.87
C VAL A 71 -13.66 13.20 -5.18
N HIS A 72 -14.16 13.98 -4.23
CA HIS A 72 -14.33 15.42 -4.41
C HIS A 72 -13.02 16.19 -4.62
N LEU A 73 -11.92 15.73 -3.99
CA LEU A 73 -10.60 16.29 -4.23
C LEU A 73 -10.18 16.10 -5.69
N VAL A 74 -10.27 14.89 -6.21
CA VAL A 74 -9.89 14.55 -7.59
C VAL A 74 -10.82 15.24 -8.60
N GLN A 75 -12.13 15.23 -8.37
CA GLN A 75 -13.11 15.85 -9.26
C GLN A 75 -12.91 17.36 -9.43
N ARG A 76 -12.38 18.06 -8.40
CA ARG A 76 -12.12 19.49 -8.45
C ARG A 76 -10.73 19.86 -8.95
N ASP A 77 -9.86 18.89 -9.14
CA ASP A 77 -8.50 19.13 -9.58
C ASP A 77 -8.46 19.38 -11.09
N PRO A 78 -8.08 20.60 -11.54
CA PRO A 78 -8.00 20.91 -12.97
C PRO A 78 -6.86 20.17 -13.69
N LYS A 79 -5.92 19.57 -12.96
CA LYS A 79 -4.83 18.76 -13.54
C LYS A 79 -5.25 17.35 -13.90
N VAL A 80 -6.36 16.88 -13.36
CA VAL A 80 -6.95 15.58 -13.68
C VAL A 80 -7.73 15.70 -14.99
N ALA A 81 -7.57 14.74 -15.89
CA ALA A 81 -8.32 14.69 -17.14
C ALA A 81 -9.84 14.67 -16.89
N ARG A 82 -10.57 15.32 -17.76
CA ARG A 82 -12.00 15.54 -17.57
C ARG A 82 -12.79 14.24 -17.53
N ASP A 83 -12.48 13.32 -18.41
CA ASP A 83 -13.11 12.01 -18.51
C ASP A 83 -12.92 11.18 -17.23
N ILE A 84 -11.73 11.25 -16.61
CA ILE A 84 -11.46 10.61 -15.32
C ILE A 84 -12.31 11.27 -14.22
N ARG A 85 -12.35 12.61 -14.16
CA ARG A 85 -13.19 13.32 -13.17
C ARG A 85 -14.67 12.98 -13.31
N ASP A 86 -15.16 12.89 -14.56
CA ASP A 86 -16.55 12.60 -14.87
C ASP A 86 -16.89 11.11 -14.59
N SER A 87 -15.90 10.20 -14.63
CA SER A 87 -16.06 8.77 -14.32
C SER A 87 -16.12 8.44 -12.82
N LEU A 88 -15.73 9.38 -11.97
CA LEU A 88 -15.70 9.20 -10.51
C LEU A 88 -17.11 9.27 -9.90
N VAL A 89 -17.86 8.24 -10.16
CA VAL A 89 -19.20 7.99 -9.57
C VAL A 89 -19.15 6.74 -8.70
N ALA A 90 -20.14 6.59 -7.81
CA ALA A 90 -20.24 5.36 -7.02
C ALA A 90 -20.45 4.15 -7.93
N CYS A 91 -19.67 3.10 -7.67
CA CYS A 91 -19.81 1.86 -8.40
C CYS A 91 -21.18 1.21 -8.12
N PRO A 92 -21.80 0.55 -9.13
CA PRO A 92 -22.99 -0.23 -8.90
C PRO A 92 -22.78 -1.27 -7.79
N ALA A 93 -23.76 -1.42 -6.92
CA ALA A 93 -23.71 -2.47 -5.91
C ALA A 93 -23.57 -3.85 -6.59
N PRO A 94 -22.76 -4.77 -6.02
CA PRO A 94 -22.67 -6.13 -6.54
C PRO A 94 -24.06 -6.74 -6.59
N SER A 95 -24.38 -7.41 -7.70
CA SER A 95 -25.64 -8.14 -7.82
C SER A 95 -25.76 -9.17 -6.70
N ALA A 96 -26.95 -9.35 -6.14
CA ALA A 96 -27.19 -10.34 -5.11
C ALA A 96 -26.73 -11.73 -5.61
N GLY A 97 -25.76 -12.33 -4.92
CA GLY A 97 -25.12 -13.60 -5.30
C GLY A 97 -23.80 -13.50 -6.05
N ALA A 98 -23.35 -12.30 -6.42
CA ALA A 98 -21.97 -12.14 -6.90
C ALA A 98 -20.99 -12.37 -5.74
N ALA A 99 -20.07 -13.32 -5.92
CA ALA A 99 -19.00 -13.54 -4.97
C ALA A 99 -18.16 -12.26 -4.87
N THR A 100 -18.03 -11.72 -3.67
CA THR A 100 -17.12 -10.59 -3.42
C THR A 100 -15.71 -11.05 -3.78
N ARG A 101 -15.10 -10.42 -4.80
CA ARG A 101 -13.72 -10.73 -5.18
C ARG A 101 -12.82 -10.47 -3.98
N PRO A 102 -11.92 -11.41 -3.57
CA PRO A 102 -10.95 -11.15 -2.53
C PRO A 102 -10.13 -9.91 -2.90
N GLY A 103 -10.10 -8.91 -2.01
CA GLY A 103 -9.41 -7.64 -2.25
C GLY A 103 -10.25 -6.54 -2.88
N ALA A 104 -11.53 -6.77 -3.20
CA ALA A 104 -12.44 -5.69 -3.58
C ALA A 104 -12.54 -4.67 -2.44
N SER A 105 -12.27 -3.40 -2.74
CA SER A 105 -12.46 -2.31 -1.80
C SER A 105 -13.90 -2.27 -1.32
N ALA A 106 -14.11 -2.11 -0.01
CA ALA A 106 -15.44 -1.88 0.55
C ALA A 106 -15.96 -0.47 0.23
N ASP A 107 -15.13 0.36 -0.37
CA ASP A 107 -15.50 1.72 -0.76
C ASP A 107 -16.48 1.70 -1.93
N PRO A 108 -17.54 2.52 -1.87
CA PRO A 108 -18.52 2.60 -2.95
C PRO A 108 -17.96 3.29 -4.21
N TYR A 109 -16.79 3.90 -4.12
CA TYR A 109 -16.13 4.61 -5.23
C TYR A 109 -14.93 3.84 -5.75
N PRO A 110 -14.60 3.95 -7.05
CA PRO A 110 -13.46 3.25 -7.66
C PRO A 110 -12.14 3.98 -7.36
N VAL A 111 -11.86 4.20 -6.09
CA VAL A 111 -10.63 4.85 -5.62
C VAL A 111 -9.94 4.01 -4.55
N ASP A 112 -8.63 3.84 -4.70
CA ASP A 112 -7.74 3.41 -3.62
C ASP A 112 -6.94 4.61 -3.13
N ARG A 113 -6.69 4.66 -1.81
CA ARG A 113 -5.95 5.76 -1.20
C ARG A 113 -4.96 5.26 -0.17
N ARG A 114 -3.78 5.85 -0.18
CA ARG A 114 -2.73 5.59 0.81
C ARG A 114 -2.11 6.91 1.25
N SER A 115 -1.86 7.03 2.54
CA SER A 115 -1.16 8.19 3.10
C SER A 115 0.24 7.82 3.54
N GLY A 116 1.21 8.67 3.24
CA GLY A 116 2.60 8.44 3.59
C GLY A 116 3.46 9.69 3.44
N ARG A 117 4.77 9.52 3.59
CA ARG A 117 5.74 10.60 3.48
C ARG A 117 6.55 10.45 2.21
N LEU A 118 6.22 11.23 1.20
CA LEU A 118 6.93 11.28 -0.07
C LEU A 118 7.67 12.59 -0.28
N THR A 119 7.03 13.72 0.11
CA THR A 119 7.52 15.07 -0.23
C THR A 119 8.32 15.74 0.88
N GLY A 120 8.68 15.02 1.95
CA GLY A 120 9.59 15.51 2.98
C GLY A 120 9.15 15.20 4.41
N LYS A 121 10.01 15.62 5.36
CA LYS A 121 9.79 15.38 6.79
C LYS A 121 8.61 16.23 7.29
N GLY A 122 7.62 15.58 7.91
CA GLY A 122 6.46 16.25 8.51
C GLY A 122 5.28 16.46 7.55
N ALA A 123 5.43 16.22 6.25
CA ALA A 123 4.31 16.19 5.32
C ALA A 123 3.66 14.79 5.32
N THR A 124 2.34 14.76 5.32
CA THR A 124 1.59 13.54 5.02
C THR A 124 0.99 13.74 3.64
N ASP A 125 1.54 13.02 2.68
CA ASP A 125 1.06 13.02 1.30
C ASP A 125 -0.02 11.96 1.14
N LEU A 126 -0.89 12.14 0.16
CA LEU A 126 -1.96 11.24 -0.18
C LEU A 126 -1.73 10.74 -1.60
N VAL A 127 -1.53 9.44 -1.75
CA VAL A 127 -1.55 8.75 -3.06
C VAL A 127 -2.98 8.29 -3.32
N VAL A 128 -3.48 8.57 -4.52
CA VAL A 128 -4.83 8.22 -4.96
C VAL A 128 -4.74 7.51 -6.30
N ASN A 129 -5.26 6.30 -6.36
CA ASN A 129 -5.45 5.56 -7.59
C ASN A 129 -6.93 5.55 -7.94
N VAL A 130 -7.25 5.87 -9.18
CA VAL A 130 -8.59 5.80 -9.75
C VAL A 130 -8.65 4.61 -10.68
N SER A 131 -9.67 3.78 -10.55
CA SER A 131 -9.87 2.60 -11.38
C SER A 131 -11.26 2.59 -12.01
N THR A 132 -11.49 1.66 -12.90
CA THR A 132 -12.84 1.35 -13.43
C THR A 132 -13.63 0.52 -12.41
N CYS A 133 -14.95 0.64 -12.40
CA CYS A 133 -15.82 -0.16 -11.54
C CYS A 133 -15.95 -1.62 -12.02
N ALA A 134 -15.83 -1.87 -13.33
CA ALA A 134 -16.14 -3.16 -13.93
C ALA A 134 -15.04 -4.21 -13.69
N ASP A 135 -13.80 -3.83 -13.93
CA ASP A 135 -12.64 -4.73 -13.97
C ASP A 135 -11.48 -4.28 -13.06
N SER A 136 -11.65 -3.13 -12.38
CA SER A 136 -10.65 -2.54 -11.48
C SER A 136 -9.34 -2.15 -12.18
N VAL A 137 -9.40 -1.86 -13.47
CA VAL A 137 -8.24 -1.34 -14.20
C VAL A 137 -7.93 0.08 -13.73
N GLY A 138 -6.70 0.34 -13.34
CA GLY A 138 -6.23 1.68 -12.95
C GLY A 138 -6.20 2.61 -14.15
N ILE A 139 -6.89 3.75 -14.05
CA ILE A 139 -6.98 4.75 -15.14
C ILE A 139 -6.28 6.06 -14.81
N GLY A 140 -5.85 6.23 -13.55
CA GLY A 140 -5.08 7.39 -13.14
C GLY A 140 -4.53 7.25 -11.74
N SER A 141 -3.32 7.74 -11.53
CA SER A 141 -2.62 7.76 -10.25
C SER A 141 -2.12 9.16 -9.93
N TYR A 142 -2.35 9.62 -8.71
CA TYR A 142 -2.06 10.99 -8.30
C TYR A 142 -1.38 11.04 -6.94
N VAL A 143 -0.51 12.04 -6.74
CA VAL A 143 0.00 12.37 -5.41
C VAL A 143 -0.42 13.79 -5.04
N TYR A 144 -1.11 13.90 -3.92
CA TYR A 144 -1.52 15.16 -3.32
C TYR A 144 -0.68 15.46 -2.09
N ARG A 145 0.08 16.54 -2.16
CA ARG A 145 0.87 17.05 -1.03
C ARG A 145 -0.01 17.96 -0.16
N ARG A 146 0.09 17.78 1.15
CA ARG A 146 -0.59 18.67 2.09
C ARG A 146 0.17 19.99 2.23
N VAL A 147 -0.51 21.11 1.95
CA VAL A 147 0.04 22.48 2.05
C VAL A 147 -1.02 23.36 2.70
N ASP A 148 -0.68 24.05 3.77
CA ASP A 148 -1.55 25.01 4.47
C ASP A 148 -2.98 24.51 4.75
N GLY A 149 -3.08 23.25 5.13
CA GLY A 149 -4.36 22.60 5.43
C GLY A 149 -5.16 22.09 4.23
N GLY A 150 -4.73 22.40 3.01
CA GLY A 150 -5.27 21.89 1.74
C GLY A 150 -4.40 20.81 1.11
N TYR A 151 -4.79 20.39 -0.10
CA TYR A 151 -4.04 19.46 -0.94
C TYR A 151 -3.68 20.11 -2.27
N VAL A 152 -2.46 19.87 -2.74
CA VAL A 152 -1.97 20.29 -4.04
C VAL A 152 -1.48 19.05 -4.79
N ASN A 153 -1.97 18.86 -6.01
CA ASN A 153 -1.50 17.80 -6.89
C ASN A 153 -0.06 18.09 -7.35
N VAL A 154 0.85 17.17 -7.03
CA VAL A 154 2.29 17.26 -7.33
C VAL A 154 2.79 16.14 -8.23
N PHE A 155 1.93 15.16 -8.53
CA PHE A 155 2.19 14.08 -9.49
C PHE A 155 0.87 13.60 -10.08
N ALA A 156 0.86 13.33 -11.37
CA ALA A 156 -0.25 12.71 -12.08
C ALA A 156 0.31 11.79 -13.17
N ASP A 157 -0.26 10.59 -13.24
CA ASP A 157 -0.07 9.63 -14.32
C ASP A 157 -1.44 9.10 -14.75
N GLU A 158 -1.78 9.31 -16.01
CA GLU A 158 -3.06 8.97 -16.61
C GLU A 158 -2.88 8.06 -17.84
N GLN A 159 -1.88 7.18 -17.79
CA GLN A 159 -1.57 6.20 -18.83
C GLN A 159 -2.02 4.79 -18.37
N PRO A 160 -3.27 4.39 -18.65
CA PRO A 160 -3.77 3.08 -18.22
C PRO A 160 -3.02 1.93 -18.89
N PRO A 161 -2.89 0.79 -18.19
CA PRO A 161 -3.24 0.54 -16.79
C PRO A 161 -2.14 1.05 -15.84
N VAL A 162 -2.51 1.84 -14.86
CA VAL A 162 -1.56 2.48 -13.94
C VAL A 162 -1.95 2.29 -12.47
N PHE A 163 -0.95 2.04 -11.62
CA PHE A 163 -1.12 1.98 -10.17
C PHE A 163 0.11 2.55 -9.47
N ALA A 164 -0.11 3.42 -8.48
CA ALA A 164 0.95 4.02 -7.70
C ALA A 164 0.88 3.60 -6.23
N GLU A 165 2.03 3.33 -5.64
CA GLU A 165 2.16 2.99 -4.23
C GLU A 165 3.34 3.71 -3.56
N ILE A 166 3.30 3.77 -2.24
CA ILE A 166 4.39 4.30 -1.42
C ILE A 166 5.28 3.13 -1.03
N ASP A 167 6.54 3.18 -1.43
CA ASP A 167 7.54 2.19 -1.11
C ASP A 167 8.77 2.88 -0.52
N ASP A 168 9.03 2.65 0.77
CA ASP A 168 10.15 3.20 1.54
C ASP A 168 10.45 4.69 1.28
N GLY A 169 9.38 5.52 1.26
CA GLY A 169 9.49 6.97 1.05
C GLY A 169 9.72 7.39 -0.40
N THR A 170 9.62 6.46 -1.34
CA THR A 170 9.57 6.70 -2.78
C THR A 170 8.16 6.42 -3.33
N LEU A 171 7.85 6.98 -4.48
CA LEU A 171 6.64 6.68 -5.23
C LEU A 171 6.99 5.63 -6.27
N LYS A 172 6.38 4.47 -6.18
CA LYS A 172 6.50 3.41 -7.17
C LYS A 172 5.26 3.40 -8.04
N VAL A 173 5.43 3.49 -9.34
CA VAL A 173 4.36 3.49 -10.34
C VAL A 173 4.51 2.26 -11.21
N THR A 174 3.46 1.47 -11.30
CA THR A 174 3.41 0.24 -12.08
C THR A 174 2.42 0.39 -13.23
N HIS A 175 2.88 0.08 -14.43
CA HIS A 175 2.06 -0.10 -15.62
C HIS A 175 2.03 -1.57 -16.00
N GLN A 176 0.84 -2.12 -16.21
CA GLN A 176 0.72 -3.47 -16.74
C GLN A 176 1.00 -3.47 -18.24
N VAL A 177 1.74 -4.47 -18.70
CA VAL A 177 2.08 -4.68 -20.10
C VAL A 177 1.22 -5.81 -20.65
N TYR A 178 0.60 -5.59 -21.81
CA TYR A 178 -0.29 -6.53 -22.46
C TYR A 178 0.20 -6.87 -23.86
N GLU A 179 0.19 -8.13 -24.18
CA GLU A 179 0.31 -8.62 -25.55
C GLU A 179 -1.08 -8.79 -26.22
N PRO A 180 -1.14 -8.93 -27.56
CA PRO A 180 -2.41 -8.94 -28.28
C PRO A 180 -3.41 -10.04 -27.87
N GLN A 181 -2.93 -11.13 -27.25
CA GLN A 181 -3.74 -12.25 -26.78
C GLN A 181 -4.11 -12.17 -25.31
N ASP A 182 -3.61 -11.18 -24.58
CA ASP A 182 -3.83 -11.06 -23.15
C ASP A 182 -5.27 -10.67 -22.82
N THR A 183 -5.71 -11.15 -21.69
CA THR A 183 -6.94 -10.67 -21.08
C THR A 183 -6.64 -9.59 -20.03
N VAL A 184 -7.59 -8.72 -19.73
CA VAL A 184 -7.45 -7.66 -18.72
C VAL A 184 -6.97 -8.20 -17.36
N SER A 185 -7.32 -9.42 -17.00
CA SER A 185 -6.93 -10.04 -15.74
C SER A 185 -5.62 -10.80 -15.79
N ASN A 186 -4.98 -10.89 -16.95
CA ASN A 186 -3.76 -11.68 -17.16
C ASN A 186 -2.80 -10.96 -18.09
N PRO A 187 -2.12 -9.89 -17.61
CA PRO A 187 -1.10 -9.19 -18.37
C PRO A 187 0.15 -10.05 -18.58
N SER A 188 0.89 -9.81 -19.64
CA SER A 188 2.17 -10.48 -19.93
C SER A 188 3.32 -9.96 -19.07
N GLY A 189 3.20 -8.76 -18.52
CA GLY A 189 4.29 -8.19 -17.73
C GLY A 189 3.92 -6.90 -17.02
N GLU A 190 4.94 -6.26 -16.47
CA GLU A 190 4.81 -4.95 -15.84
C GLU A 190 6.05 -4.08 -16.07
N ASP A 191 5.81 -2.80 -16.21
CA ASP A 191 6.81 -1.73 -16.15
C ASP A 191 6.70 -1.03 -14.80
N VAL A 192 7.80 -0.96 -14.06
CA VAL A 192 7.84 -0.33 -12.76
C VAL A 192 8.82 0.84 -12.79
N THR A 193 8.31 2.04 -12.55
CA THR A 193 9.11 3.26 -12.41
C THR A 193 9.08 3.74 -10.97
N THR A 194 10.25 3.99 -10.39
CA THR A 194 10.38 4.56 -9.05
C THR A 194 10.74 6.02 -9.14
N TYR A 195 10.00 6.85 -8.42
CA TYR A 195 10.22 8.29 -8.36
C TYR A 195 10.61 8.73 -6.96
N ARG A 196 11.46 9.74 -6.88
CA ARG A 196 11.82 10.41 -5.63
C ARG A 196 11.55 11.91 -5.71
N TRP A 197 11.07 12.48 -4.62
CA TRP A 197 10.88 13.92 -4.50
C TRP A 197 12.21 14.64 -4.36
N ASN A 198 12.51 15.61 -5.24
CA ASN A 198 13.75 16.39 -5.20
C ASN A 198 13.62 17.73 -4.44
N GLY A 199 12.46 17.98 -3.81
CA GLY A 199 12.12 19.25 -3.17
C GLY A 199 11.11 20.07 -3.95
N THR A 200 10.97 19.84 -5.27
CA THR A 200 10.08 20.60 -6.15
C THR A 200 9.15 19.70 -6.95
N ARG A 201 9.64 18.56 -7.42
CA ARG A 201 8.90 17.60 -8.24
C ARG A 201 9.39 16.17 -7.98
N PHE A 202 8.63 15.20 -8.43
CA PHE A 202 9.08 13.83 -8.55
C PHE A 202 10.02 13.67 -9.75
N GLU A 203 11.15 12.98 -9.52
CA GLU A 203 12.12 12.61 -10.54
C GLU A 203 12.27 11.10 -10.55
N GLU A 204 12.32 10.52 -11.74
CA GLU A 204 12.60 9.11 -11.94
C GLU A 204 13.99 8.77 -11.40
N VAL A 205 14.08 7.73 -10.57
CA VAL A 205 15.34 7.22 -10.02
C VAL A 205 15.66 5.80 -10.48
N SER A 206 14.66 5.05 -10.90
CA SER A 206 14.85 3.74 -11.52
C SER A 206 13.65 3.34 -12.36
N PHE A 207 13.94 2.51 -13.36
CA PHE A 207 12.95 1.82 -14.19
C PHE A 207 13.32 0.34 -14.26
N SER A 208 12.31 -0.52 -14.27
CA SER A 208 12.48 -1.95 -14.52
C SER A 208 11.28 -2.49 -15.29
N HIS A 209 11.56 -3.39 -16.20
CA HIS A 209 10.58 -4.19 -16.91
C HIS A 209 10.65 -5.62 -16.42
N ARG A 210 9.51 -6.27 -16.25
CA ARG A 210 9.42 -7.68 -15.90
C ARG A 210 8.34 -8.36 -16.70
N ASP A 211 8.71 -9.40 -17.44
CA ASP A 211 7.75 -10.33 -18.03
C ASP A 211 7.24 -11.29 -16.96
N TYR A 212 5.96 -11.58 -16.98
CA TYR A 212 5.38 -12.66 -16.19
C TYR A 212 5.59 -13.96 -16.94
N GLU A 213 6.15 -14.95 -16.26
CA GLU A 213 6.25 -16.30 -16.83
C GLU A 213 4.84 -16.81 -17.10
N THR A 214 4.50 -17.04 -18.37
CA THR A 214 3.35 -17.85 -18.72
C THR A 214 3.68 -19.28 -18.27
N ASP A 215 2.89 -19.81 -17.36
CA ASP A 215 2.97 -21.21 -16.94
C ASP A 215 2.48 -22.07 -18.12
N ASP A 216 3.34 -22.18 -19.13
CA ASP A 216 3.14 -23.10 -20.25
C ASP A 216 3.25 -24.49 -19.67
N GLY A 217 2.10 -25.05 -19.27
CA GLY A 217 1.96 -26.40 -18.71
C GLY A 217 2.45 -27.51 -19.62
N THR A 218 3.64 -27.35 -20.19
CA THR A 218 4.42 -28.40 -20.86
C THR A 218 5.18 -29.17 -19.79
N GLY A 219 4.41 -29.87 -18.93
CA GLY A 219 4.94 -30.99 -18.15
C GLY A 219 5.53 -31.98 -19.11
N SER A 220 6.86 -31.90 -19.29
CA SER A 220 7.64 -32.91 -19.97
C SER A 220 7.44 -34.26 -19.24
N GLY A 221 6.47 -35.05 -19.70
CA GLY A 221 6.30 -36.43 -19.33
C GLY A 221 7.49 -37.21 -19.85
N SER A 222 8.54 -37.33 -19.03
CA SER A 222 9.60 -38.28 -19.25
C SER A 222 9.02 -39.68 -19.01
N HIS A 223 8.64 -40.37 -20.09
CA HIS A 223 8.50 -41.80 -20.08
C HIS A 223 9.90 -42.41 -20.23
N GLY A 224 10.44 -42.99 -19.14
CA GLY A 224 11.54 -43.93 -19.09
C GLY A 224 11.01 -45.28 -18.68
#